data_ca78ce98a1a1690e1f40092ef555d631
#
_entry.id   ca78ce98a1a1690e1f40092ef555d631
#
_cell.length_a   1.000
_cell.length_b   1.000
_cell.length_c   1.000
_cell.angle_alpha   90.00
_cell.angle_beta   90.00
_cell.angle_gamma   90.00
#
_symmetry.space_group_name_H-M   'P 1'
#
loop_
_entity.id
_entity.type
_entity.pdbx_description
1 polymer ?
#
loop_
_entity_poly.entity_id
_entity_poly.type
_entity_poly.pdbx_seq_one_letter_code
_entity_poly.pdbx_strand_id
1 'polypeptide(L)'
;MSMKIIKDSIHGYISLDPIYSHIIDSPEFQRLKNIEQGSFRVLYPAARHDRFIHSLGTFHLATMFAQHFIDNIKEDLGVTITEGSEMQHSITQIINSFCYAALLHDIGHAPFSHTTEKFFKMKTDSSIPVIDMQLRDAVKSVVSEESFQRFDGEFPGCSPSPHEIMSATILITNANNFLGENIANFDLELAARMVIGCTYDYNKDGNISPDEKLILGIKNCLIRLLNSQTVDVDKLDYITRDTQMSGFE
;
A
#
# COMPACT_ATOMS: atom_id res chain seq x y z
N MET A 1 3.74 -23.66 -2.21
CA MET A 1 3.86 -23.15 -0.81
C MET A 1 2.52 -23.32 -0.12
N SER A 2 2.49 -23.48 1.20
CA SER A 2 1.26 -23.60 1.97
C SER A 2 0.80 -22.21 2.47
N MET A 3 -0.50 -22.06 2.71
CA MET A 3 -1.07 -20.92 3.43
C MET A 3 -0.40 -20.80 4.81
N LYS A 4 -0.06 -19.59 5.22
CA LYS A 4 0.53 -19.31 6.53
C LYS A 4 -0.52 -18.60 7.41
N ILE A 5 -0.57 -18.99 8.68
CA ILE A 5 -1.45 -18.37 9.68
C ILE A 5 -0.56 -17.79 10.78
N ILE A 6 -0.73 -16.50 11.06
CA ILE A 6 0.00 -15.79 12.11
C ILE A 6 -1.02 -15.35 13.17
N LYS A 7 -0.70 -15.61 14.45
CA LYS A 7 -1.50 -15.13 15.56
C LYS A 7 -1.09 -13.70 15.91
N ASP A 8 -2.04 -12.79 15.83
CA ASP A 8 -1.91 -11.40 16.25
C ASP A 8 -2.75 -11.14 17.51
N SER A 9 -2.26 -10.26 18.40
CA SER A 9 -2.97 -9.94 19.65
C SER A 9 -4.19 -9.06 19.45
N ILE A 10 -4.26 -8.31 18.33
CA ILE A 10 -5.34 -7.39 18.00
C ILE A 10 -6.38 -8.08 17.10
N HIS A 11 -5.91 -8.63 15.98
CA HIS A 11 -6.76 -9.18 14.91
C HIS A 11 -7.01 -10.69 15.00
N GLY A 12 -6.44 -11.36 16.00
CA GLY A 12 -6.60 -12.81 16.17
C GLY A 12 -5.71 -13.60 15.20
N TYR A 13 -6.29 -14.30 14.24
CA TYR A 13 -5.53 -15.10 13.28
C TYR A 13 -5.53 -14.45 11.90
N ILE A 14 -4.37 -14.01 11.44
CA ILE A 14 -4.15 -13.44 10.11
C ILE A 14 -3.72 -14.56 9.17
N SER A 15 -4.54 -14.82 8.16
CA SER A 15 -4.24 -15.81 7.12
C SER A 15 -3.58 -15.13 5.92
N LEU A 16 -2.52 -15.75 5.42
CA LEU A 16 -1.73 -15.27 4.29
C LEU A 16 -1.68 -16.34 3.22
N ASP A 17 -2.13 -16.00 2.03
CA ASP A 17 -1.97 -16.83 0.86
C ASP A 17 -0.48 -17.08 0.55
N PRO A 18 -0.15 -18.13 -0.20
CA PRO A 18 1.24 -18.48 -0.48
C PRO A 18 2.10 -17.35 -1.01
N ILE A 19 1.52 -16.45 -1.83
CA ILE A 19 2.25 -15.31 -2.39
C ILE A 19 2.66 -14.32 -1.30
N TYR A 20 1.76 -13.96 -0.39
CA TYR A 20 2.06 -13.06 0.72
C TYR A 20 2.97 -13.72 1.77
N SER A 21 2.84 -15.06 1.94
CA SER A 21 3.75 -15.84 2.80
C SER A 21 5.20 -15.75 2.34
N HIS A 22 5.43 -15.73 1.03
CA HIS A 22 6.77 -15.57 0.46
C HIS A 22 7.33 -14.15 0.73
N ILE A 23 6.49 -13.13 0.55
CA ILE A 23 6.88 -11.73 0.79
C ILE A 23 7.30 -11.51 2.23
N ILE A 24 6.51 -11.98 3.20
CA ILE A 24 6.82 -11.77 4.62
C ILE A 24 8.07 -12.53 5.08
N ASP A 25 8.49 -13.58 4.37
CA ASP A 25 9.73 -14.32 4.66
C ASP A 25 10.96 -13.66 4.02
N SER A 26 10.80 -12.66 3.17
CA SER A 26 11.91 -11.93 2.55
C SER A 26 12.73 -11.14 3.58
N PRO A 27 14.05 -10.99 3.37
CA PRO A 27 14.89 -10.18 4.25
C PRO A 27 14.41 -8.73 4.40
N GLU A 28 13.87 -8.17 3.31
CA GLU A 28 13.34 -6.82 3.23
C GLU A 28 12.15 -6.62 4.18
N PHE A 29 11.26 -7.61 4.27
CA PHE A 29 10.12 -7.56 5.17
C PHE A 29 10.51 -7.96 6.60
N GLN A 30 11.34 -8.99 6.77
CA GLN A 30 11.78 -9.48 8.08
C GLN A 30 12.51 -8.42 8.91
N ARG A 31 13.23 -7.48 8.27
CA ARG A 31 13.91 -6.39 8.99
C ARG A 31 12.96 -5.47 9.76
N LEU A 32 11.67 -5.41 9.37
CA LEU A 32 10.65 -4.60 10.05
C LEU A 32 10.45 -5.01 11.51
N LYS A 33 10.79 -6.24 11.88
CA LYS A 33 10.82 -6.71 13.29
C LYS A 33 11.78 -5.94 14.18
N ASN A 34 12.75 -5.25 13.59
CA ASN A 34 13.75 -4.46 14.30
C ASN A 34 13.45 -2.96 14.28
N ILE A 35 12.27 -2.56 13.76
CA ILE A 35 11.86 -1.15 13.68
C ILE A 35 10.58 -0.98 14.50
N GLU A 36 10.68 -0.26 15.60
CA GLU A 36 9.53 0.04 16.45
C GLU A 36 8.55 0.95 15.72
N GLN A 37 7.23 0.66 15.85
CA GLN A 37 6.17 1.45 15.22
C GLN A 37 6.04 2.82 15.87
N GLY A 38 5.91 2.86 17.21
CA GLY A 38 5.67 4.09 17.95
C GLY A 38 6.80 4.47 18.89
N SER A 39 6.88 5.75 19.25
CA SER A 39 7.83 6.27 20.25
C SER A 39 7.32 6.16 21.70
N PHE A 40 6.18 5.48 21.91
CA PHE A 40 5.50 5.40 23.21
C PHE A 40 6.24 4.59 24.27
N ARG A 41 7.19 3.76 23.87
CA ARG A 41 7.98 2.91 24.76
C ARG A 41 8.66 3.66 25.90
N VAL A 42 9.02 4.93 25.71
CA VAL A 42 9.64 5.76 26.75
C VAL A 42 8.69 5.98 27.93
N LEU A 43 7.39 6.14 27.65
CA LEU A 43 6.35 6.36 28.66
C LEU A 43 5.63 5.06 29.04
N TYR A 44 5.46 4.16 28.08
CA TYR A 44 4.75 2.89 28.20
C TYR A 44 5.69 1.73 27.82
N PRO A 45 6.50 1.20 28.76
CA PRO A 45 7.53 0.20 28.43
C PRO A 45 6.99 -1.11 27.84
N ALA A 46 5.70 -1.40 28.02
CA ALA A 46 5.02 -2.56 27.43
C ALA A 46 4.60 -2.34 25.97
N ALA A 47 4.53 -1.11 25.50
CA ALA A 47 4.17 -0.77 24.12
C ALA A 47 5.37 -1.03 23.18
N ARG A 48 5.55 -2.30 22.83
CA ARG A 48 6.69 -2.82 22.04
C ARG A 48 6.21 -3.56 20.81
N HIS A 49 5.41 -2.90 19.98
CA HIS A 49 5.05 -3.47 18.68
C HIS A 49 5.94 -2.87 17.60
N ASP A 50 6.33 -3.74 16.70
CA ASP A 50 7.19 -3.42 15.57
C ASP A 50 6.38 -3.21 14.28
N ARG A 51 7.03 -2.67 13.24
CA ARG A 51 6.40 -2.44 11.95
C ARG A 51 6.05 -3.72 11.21
N PHE A 52 6.66 -4.84 11.54
CA PHE A 52 6.33 -6.14 10.97
C PHE A 52 4.90 -6.54 11.32
N ILE A 53 4.55 -6.52 12.61
CA ILE A 53 3.20 -6.92 13.05
C ILE A 53 2.15 -5.88 12.66
N HIS A 54 2.51 -4.60 12.65
CA HIS A 54 1.66 -3.52 12.15
C HIS A 54 1.33 -3.71 10.65
N SER A 55 2.33 -3.95 9.80
CA SER A 55 2.10 -4.21 8.37
C SER A 55 1.18 -5.42 8.12
N LEU A 56 1.28 -6.46 8.96
CA LEU A 56 0.36 -7.60 8.91
C LEU A 56 -1.07 -7.21 9.32
N GLY A 57 -1.21 -6.38 10.34
CA GLY A 57 -2.52 -5.88 10.77
C GLY A 57 -3.18 -4.99 9.71
N THR A 58 -2.42 -4.07 9.11
CA THR A 58 -2.88 -3.23 8.00
C THR A 58 -3.31 -4.09 6.80
N PHE A 59 -2.53 -5.13 6.44
CA PHE A 59 -2.90 -6.10 5.41
C PHE A 59 -4.20 -6.83 5.73
N HIS A 60 -4.38 -7.27 6.97
CA HIS A 60 -5.59 -7.95 7.42
C HIS A 60 -6.82 -7.07 7.26
N LEU A 61 -6.75 -5.82 7.75
CA LEU A 61 -7.82 -4.84 7.59
C LEU A 61 -8.10 -4.56 6.11
N ALA A 62 -7.06 -4.38 5.29
CA ALA A 62 -7.21 -4.17 3.86
C ALA A 62 -7.96 -5.33 3.17
N THR A 63 -7.63 -6.58 3.53
CA THR A 63 -8.31 -7.77 2.99
C THR A 63 -9.79 -7.80 3.37
N MET A 64 -10.12 -7.48 4.62
CA MET A 64 -11.51 -7.40 5.08
C MET A 64 -12.29 -6.28 4.37
N PHE A 65 -11.71 -5.08 4.28
CA PHE A 65 -12.35 -3.96 3.59
C PHE A 65 -12.55 -4.24 2.10
N ALA A 66 -11.56 -4.84 1.43
CA ALA A 66 -11.66 -5.19 0.03
C ALA A 66 -12.83 -6.13 -0.27
N GLN A 67 -13.05 -7.14 0.57
CA GLN A 67 -14.17 -8.06 0.41
C GLN A 67 -15.52 -7.34 0.54
N HIS A 68 -15.72 -6.59 1.61
CA HIS A 68 -16.96 -5.83 1.84
C HIS A 68 -17.18 -4.74 0.78
N PHE A 69 -16.11 -4.10 0.32
CA PHE A 69 -16.18 -3.07 -0.70
C PHE A 69 -16.73 -3.60 -2.03
N ILE A 70 -16.27 -4.78 -2.46
CA ILE A 70 -16.79 -5.42 -3.68
C ILE A 70 -18.26 -5.79 -3.53
N ASP A 71 -18.63 -6.36 -2.37
CA ASP A 71 -20.01 -6.76 -2.12
C ASP A 71 -20.95 -5.54 -2.15
N ASN A 72 -20.55 -4.44 -1.53
CA ASN A 72 -21.32 -3.18 -1.54
C ASN A 72 -21.41 -2.55 -2.93
N ILE A 73 -20.34 -2.58 -3.74
CA ILE A 73 -20.41 -2.09 -5.14
C ILE A 73 -21.47 -2.84 -5.95
N LYS A 74 -21.52 -4.16 -5.80
CA LYS A 74 -22.52 -4.98 -6.52
C LYS A 74 -23.95 -4.62 -6.11
N GLU A 75 -24.16 -4.41 -4.81
CA GLU A 75 -25.50 -4.12 -4.27
C GLU A 75 -25.93 -2.68 -4.53
N ASP A 76 -25.11 -1.70 -4.18
CA ASP A 76 -25.49 -0.28 -4.18
C ASP A 76 -25.51 0.34 -5.59
N LEU A 77 -24.59 -0.06 -6.45
CA LEU A 77 -24.52 0.47 -7.81
C LEU A 77 -25.28 -0.36 -8.83
N GLY A 78 -25.83 -1.51 -8.42
CA GLY A 78 -26.53 -2.43 -9.33
C GLY A 78 -25.63 -2.94 -10.47
N VAL A 79 -24.31 -2.93 -10.25
CA VAL A 79 -23.33 -3.36 -11.26
C VAL A 79 -23.27 -4.88 -11.26
N THR A 80 -23.66 -5.48 -12.37
CA THR A 80 -23.49 -6.93 -12.56
C THR A 80 -22.06 -7.19 -13.02
N ILE A 81 -21.21 -7.66 -12.10
CA ILE A 81 -19.87 -8.13 -12.43
C ILE A 81 -20.00 -9.57 -12.93
N THR A 82 -19.98 -9.75 -14.25
CA THR A 82 -20.09 -11.07 -14.87
C THR A 82 -18.78 -11.84 -14.67
N GLU A 83 -18.89 -13.09 -14.27
CA GLU A 83 -17.72 -13.98 -14.11
C GLU A 83 -16.94 -14.11 -15.43
N GLY A 84 -15.61 -13.95 -15.37
CA GLY A 84 -14.74 -13.96 -16.55
C GLY A 84 -14.73 -12.69 -17.39
N SER A 85 -15.47 -11.63 -17.01
CA SER A 85 -15.46 -10.35 -17.71
C SER A 85 -14.16 -9.56 -17.49
N GLU A 86 -13.85 -8.64 -18.42
CA GLU A 86 -12.74 -7.68 -18.26
C GLU A 86 -12.91 -6.83 -16.99
N MET A 87 -14.14 -6.45 -16.65
CA MET A 87 -14.47 -5.73 -15.44
C MET A 87 -14.06 -6.53 -14.19
N GLN A 88 -14.42 -7.82 -14.14
CA GLN A 88 -14.03 -8.69 -13.02
C GLN A 88 -12.50 -8.82 -12.91
N HIS A 89 -11.82 -9.00 -14.04
CA HIS A 89 -10.37 -9.08 -14.08
C HIS A 89 -9.73 -7.80 -13.54
N SER A 90 -10.19 -6.63 -14.01
CA SER A 90 -9.71 -5.32 -13.55
C SER A 90 -9.94 -5.12 -12.04
N ILE A 91 -11.12 -5.44 -11.53
CA ILE A 91 -11.42 -5.34 -10.09
C ILE A 91 -10.53 -6.27 -9.28
N THR A 92 -10.33 -7.51 -9.73
CA THR A 92 -9.45 -8.48 -9.05
C THR A 92 -8.01 -7.95 -8.98
N GLN A 93 -7.50 -7.41 -10.09
CA GLN A 93 -6.17 -6.82 -10.14
C GLN A 93 -6.04 -5.62 -9.18
N ILE A 94 -7.04 -4.75 -9.13
CA ILE A 94 -7.09 -3.60 -8.22
C ILE A 94 -7.06 -4.06 -6.75
N ILE A 95 -7.84 -5.07 -6.39
CA ILE A 95 -7.89 -5.61 -5.03
C ILE A 95 -6.56 -6.26 -4.63
N ASN A 96 -5.98 -7.06 -5.53
CA ASN A 96 -4.66 -7.66 -5.28
C ASN A 96 -3.62 -6.57 -5.05
N SER A 97 -3.64 -5.50 -5.86
CA SER A 97 -2.74 -4.36 -5.73
C SER A 97 -2.94 -3.62 -4.40
N PHE A 98 -4.19 -3.49 -3.94
CA PHE A 98 -4.51 -2.87 -2.66
C PHE A 98 -3.97 -3.69 -1.48
N CYS A 99 -4.19 -5.01 -1.46
CA CYS A 99 -3.66 -5.88 -0.41
C CYS A 99 -2.12 -5.90 -0.43
N TYR A 100 -1.51 -5.92 -1.62
CA TYR A 100 -0.06 -5.86 -1.79
C TYR A 100 0.52 -4.54 -1.28
N ALA A 101 -0.10 -3.41 -1.63
CA ALA A 101 0.29 -2.10 -1.14
C ALA A 101 0.15 -1.99 0.38
N ALA A 102 -0.96 -2.48 0.95
CA ALA A 102 -1.20 -2.49 2.39
C ALA A 102 -0.17 -3.32 3.16
N LEU A 103 0.25 -4.48 2.62
CA LEU A 103 1.31 -5.29 3.24
C LEU A 103 2.65 -4.56 3.23
N LEU A 104 2.96 -3.82 2.18
CA LEU A 104 4.27 -3.23 1.92
C LEU A 104 4.36 -1.72 2.19
N HIS A 105 3.29 -1.08 2.71
CA HIS A 105 3.26 0.37 2.87
C HIS A 105 4.42 0.92 3.71
N ASP A 106 4.88 0.15 4.69
CA ASP A 106 5.92 0.51 5.66
C ASP A 106 7.31 -0.09 5.34
N ILE A 107 7.44 -0.86 4.25
CA ILE A 107 8.69 -1.56 3.92
C ILE A 107 9.88 -0.62 3.69
N GLY A 108 9.63 0.64 3.37
CA GLY A 108 10.64 1.67 3.13
C GLY A 108 11.18 2.36 4.39
N HIS A 109 10.65 2.06 5.58
CA HIS A 109 11.15 2.68 6.80
C HIS A 109 12.60 2.33 7.08
N ALA A 110 13.37 3.36 7.44
CA ALA A 110 14.75 3.21 7.90
C ALA A 110 14.81 2.79 9.38
N PRO A 111 15.95 2.27 9.86
CA PRO A 111 16.21 2.14 11.30
C PRO A 111 15.93 3.47 12.00
N PHE A 112 15.32 3.43 13.19
CA PHE A 112 14.85 4.59 13.95
C PHE A 112 13.67 5.36 13.33
N SER A 113 12.94 4.73 12.39
CA SER A 113 11.69 5.24 11.84
C SER A 113 11.80 6.68 11.33
N HIS A 114 10.87 7.57 11.67
CA HIS A 114 10.83 8.97 11.20
C HIS A 114 12.06 9.81 11.53
N THR A 115 12.83 9.44 12.57
CA THR A 115 14.01 10.19 12.99
C THR A 115 15.09 10.29 11.90
N THR A 116 15.17 9.27 11.05
CA THR A 116 16.18 9.18 9.98
C THR A 116 15.67 9.63 8.60
N GLU A 117 14.41 9.96 8.46
CA GLU A 117 13.81 10.38 7.16
C GLU A 117 14.46 11.62 6.56
N LYS A 118 15.02 12.49 7.39
CA LYS A 118 15.78 13.66 6.91
C LYS A 118 16.91 13.29 5.97
N PHE A 119 17.49 12.09 6.11
CA PHE A 119 18.57 11.62 5.25
C PHE A 119 18.07 11.19 3.86
N PHE A 120 16.80 10.81 3.73
CA PHE A 120 16.19 10.49 2.44
C PHE A 120 15.95 11.74 1.57
N LYS A 121 15.84 12.91 2.18
CA LYS A 121 15.63 14.19 1.48
C LYS A 121 16.93 14.82 0.94
N MET A 122 18.03 14.07 0.95
CA MET A 122 19.28 14.56 0.38
C MET A 122 19.13 14.80 -1.11
N LYS A 123 19.62 15.96 -1.56
CA LYS A 123 19.64 16.35 -2.96
C LYS A 123 21.05 16.17 -3.50
N THR A 124 21.15 15.75 -4.74
CA THR A 124 22.36 15.85 -5.55
C THR A 124 22.43 17.23 -6.22
N ASP A 125 23.11 17.36 -7.33
CA ASP A 125 23.22 18.61 -8.13
C ASP A 125 21.87 19.06 -8.73
N SER A 126 20.84 18.19 -8.69
CA SER A 126 19.47 18.52 -9.11
C SER A 126 18.66 19.13 -7.95
N SER A 127 17.65 19.92 -8.28
CA SER A 127 16.70 20.46 -7.30
C SER A 127 15.75 19.41 -6.72
N ILE A 128 15.67 18.22 -7.35
CA ILE A 128 14.76 17.12 -7.02
C ILE A 128 15.46 16.16 -6.05
N PRO A 129 14.79 15.70 -4.98
CA PRO A 129 15.32 14.67 -4.10
C PRO A 129 15.63 13.37 -4.85
N VAL A 130 16.69 12.67 -4.44
CA VAL A 130 17.12 11.41 -5.09
C VAL A 130 16.01 10.35 -5.03
N ILE A 131 15.30 10.24 -3.90
CA ILE A 131 14.21 9.27 -3.73
C ILE A 131 13.05 9.51 -4.70
N ASP A 132 12.73 10.78 -5.02
CA ASP A 132 11.68 11.11 -5.98
C ASP A 132 12.06 10.67 -7.40
N MET A 133 13.34 10.80 -7.75
CA MET A 133 13.87 10.30 -9.04
C MET A 133 13.81 8.78 -9.10
N GLN A 134 14.21 8.10 -8.02
CA GLN A 134 14.17 6.64 -7.94
C GLN A 134 12.74 6.10 -8.10
N LEU A 135 11.74 6.74 -7.48
CA LEU A 135 10.35 6.36 -7.66
C LEU A 135 9.88 6.55 -9.10
N ARG A 136 10.21 7.70 -9.73
CA ARG A 136 9.88 7.96 -11.15
C ARG A 136 10.48 6.92 -12.07
N ASP A 137 11.75 6.58 -11.88
CA ASP A 137 12.44 5.56 -12.66
C ASP A 137 11.79 4.17 -12.46
N ALA A 138 11.43 3.84 -11.22
CA ALA A 138 10.73 2.60 -10.91
C ALA A 138 9.36 2.53 -11.61
N VAL A 139 8.53 3.57 -11.51
CA VAL A 139 7.23 3.63 -12.18
C VAL A 139 7.40 3.55 -13.69
N LYS A 140 8.33 4.31 -14.26
CA LYS A 140 8.60 4.29 -15.71
C LYS A 140 8.97 2.90 -16.23
N SER A 141 9.58 2.07 -15.41
CA SER A 141 9.98 0.71 -15.80
C SER A 141 8.82 -0.29 -15.94
N VAL A 142 7.64 0.03 -15.40
CA VAL A 142 6.51 -0.91 -15.31
C VAL A 142 5.23 -0.44 -16.01
N VAL A 143 5.23 0.77 -16.55
CA VAL A 143 4.06 1.34 -17.26
C VAL A 143 4.41 1.81 -18.66
N SER A 144 3.38 2.10 -19.50
CA SER A 144 3.56 2.76 -20.79
C SER A 144 4.06 4.20 -20.62
N GLU A 145 4.64 4.78 -21.66
CA GLU A 145 5.09 6.18 -21.64
C GLU A 145 3.92 7.14 -21.35
N GLU A 146 2.74 6.88 -21.87
CA GLU A 146 1.54 7.70 -21.60
C GLU A 146 1.12 7.66 -20.14
N SER A 147 1.07 6.46 -19.53
CA SER A 147 0.76 6.29 -18.10
C SER A 147 1.83 6.93 -17.23
N PHE A 148 3.11 6.85 -17.63
CA PHE A 148 4.19 7.51 -16.92
C PHE A 148 4.05 9.05 -16.96
N GLN A 149 3.74 9.64 -18.12
CA GLN A 149 3.52 11.09 -18.24
C GLN A 149 2.36 11.56 -17.37
N ARG A 150 1.31 10.75 -17.25
CA ARG A 150 0.20 11.01 -16.34
C ARG A 150 0.69 11.01 -14.88
N PHE A 151 1.37 9.93 -14.46
CA PHE A 151 1.92 9.83 -13.10
C PHE A 151 2.86 10.99 -12.78
N ASP A 152 3.82 11.28 -13.65
CA ASP A 152 4.81 12.35 -13.48
C ASP A 152 4.17 13.74 -13.38
N GLY A 153 3.07 13.97 -14.08
CA GLY A 153 2.29 15.22 -14.02
C GLY A 153 1.36 15.33 -12.81
N GLU A 154 1.04 14.22 -12.13
CA GLU A 154 0.18 14.18 -10.94
C GLU A 154 1.01 14.12 -9.64
N PHE A 155 2.15 13.45 -9.65
CA PHE A 155 3.02 13.23 -8.50
C PHE A 155 3.46 14.52 -7.76
N PRO A 156 3.78 15.67 -8.42
CA PRO A 156 4.12 16.91 -7.72
C PRO A 156 2.99 17.49 -6.88
N GLY A 157 1.73 17.13 -7.17
CA GLY A 157 0.56 17.50 -6.38
C GLY A 157 0.36 16.68 -5.11
N CYS A 158 1.09 15.57 -4.97
CA CYS A 158 1.09 14.70 -3.80
C CYS A 158 2.20 15.14 -2.84
N SER A 159 2.05 14.86 -1.56
CA SER A 159 3.04 15.22 -0.54
C SER A 159 3.39 14.02 0.32
N PRO A 160 3.89 12.92 -0.29
CA PRO A 160 4.20 11.71 0.44
C PRO A 160 5.38 11.90 1.40
N SER A 161 5.37 11.13 2.48
CA SER A 161 6.50 11.01 3.39
C SER A 161 7.68 10.28 2.73
N PRO A 162 8.92 10.52 3.15
CA PRO A 162 10.08 9.85 2.55
C PRO A 162 10.02 8.31 2.60
N HIS A 163 9.50 7.73 3.71
CA HIS A 163 9.33 6.28 3.82
C HIS A 163 8.27 5.75 2.84
N GLU A 164 7.20 6.50 2.57
CA GLU A 164 6.18 6.11 1.57
C GLU A 164 6.78 6.07 0.16
N ILE A 165 7.59 7.06 -0.20
CA ILE A 165 8.31 7.07 -1.49
C ILE A 165 9.24 5.85 -1.59
N MET A 166 10.00 5.56 -0.53
CA MET A 166 10.87 4.38 -0.49
C MET A 166 10.09 3.08 -0.52
N SER A 167 8.95 2.99 0.17
CA SER A 167 8.08 1.81 0.14
C SER A 167 7.53 1.57 -1.27
N ALA A 168 7.02 2.62 -1.91
CA ALA A 168 6.53 2.57 -3.29
C ALA A 168 7.65 2.16 -4.28
N THR A 169 8.86 2.65 -4.09
CA THR A 169 10.03 2.26 -4.90
C THR A 169 10.37 0.79 -4.69
N ILE A 170 10.46 0.33 -3.44
CA ILE A 170 10.81 -1.06 -3.10
C ILE A 170 9.76 -2.03 -3.63
N LEU A 171 8.47 -1.75 -3.47
CA LEU A 171 7.41 -2.65 -3.94
C LEU A 171 7.44 -2.86 -5.47
N ILE A 172 7.83 -1.83 -6.24
CA ILE A 172 7.98 -1.95 -7.70
C ILE A 172 9.28 -2.70 -8.04
N THR A 173 10.42 -2.25 -7.51
CA THR A 173 11.74 -2.78 -7.89
C THR A 173 11.94 -4.23 -7.48
N ASN A 174 11.30 -4.68 -6.40
CA ASN A 174 11.34 -6.07 -5.95
C ASN A 174 10.13 -6.91 -6.39
N ALA A 175 9.23 -6.36 -7.20
CA ALA A 175 8.00 -7.06 -7.59
C ALA A 175 8.24 -8.44 -8.21
N ASN A 176 9.26 -8.59 -9.06
CA ASN A 176 9.62 -9.89 -9.63
C ASN A 176 10.01 -10.92 -8.56
N ASN A 177 10.75 -10.51 -7.53
CA ASN A 177 11.14 -11.39 -6.43
C ASN A 177 9.96 -11.71 -5.52
N PHE A 178 9.08 -10.74 -5.26
CA PHE A 178 7.94 -10.87 -4.36
C PHE A 178 6.78 -11.66 -4.98
N LEU A 179 6.46 -11.40 -6.24
CA LEU A 179 5.26 -11.88 -6.91
C LEU A 179 5.53 -13.03 -7.90
N GLY A 180 6.75 -13.12 -8.44
CA GLY A 180 7.14 -14.14 -9.40
C GLY A 180 6.18 -14.18 -10.60
N GLU A 181 5.69 -15.38 -10.95
CA GLU A 181 4.76 -15.59 -12.07
C GLU A 181 3.39 -14.89 -11.88
N ASN A 182 3.06 -14.49 -10.66
CA ASN A 182 1.78 -13.83 -10.36
C ASN A 182 1.80 -12.31 -10.62
N ILE A 183 2.91 -11.74 -11.05
CA ILE A 183 3.08 -10.28 -11.22
C ILE A 183 2.01 -9.66 -12.13
N ALA A 184 1.55 -10.39 -13.15
CA ALA A 184 0.50 -9.95 -14.07
C ALA A 184 -0.88 -9.71 -13.39
N ASN A 185 -1.08 -10.28 -12.20
CA ASN A 185 -2.30 -10.10 -11.41
C ASN A 185 -2.30 -8.81 -10.56
N PHE A 186 -1.27 -7.97 -10.70
CA PHE A 186 -1.08 -6.76 -9.91
C PHE A 186 -0.82 -5.55 -10.82
N ASP A 187 -1.44 -4.42 -10.49
CA ASP A 187 -1.13 -3.10 -11.05
C ASP A 187 -0.11 -2.41 -10.12
N LEU A 188 1.17 -2.48 -10.50
CA LEU A 188 2.26 -2.00 -9.65
C LEU A 188 2.29 -0.47 -9.52
N GLU A 189 1.87 0.25 -10.57
CA GLU A 189 1.74 1.70 -10.51
C GLU A 189 0.62 2.10 -9.54
N LEU A 190 -0.52 1.43 -9.61
CA LEU A 190 -1.62 1.64 -8.68
C LEU A 190 -1.21 1.32 -7.24
N ALA A 191 -0.48 0.21 -7.02
CA ALA A 191 0.03 -0.13 -5.69
C ALA A 191 0.96 0.96 -5.14
N ALA A 192 1.85 1.50 -5.97
CA ALA A 192 2.70 2.63 -5.61
C ALA A 192 1.88 3.89 -5.28
N ARG A 193 0.86 4.22 -6.10
CA ARG A 193 -0.04 5.35 -5.84
C ARG A 193 -0.80 5.20 -4.51
N MET A 194 -1.22 3.99 -4.18
CA MET A 194 -1.89 3.70 -2.91
C MET A 194 -0.97 3.99 -1.71
N VAL A 195 0.29 3.61 -1.78
CA VAL A 195 1.26 3.87 -0.71
C VAL A 195 1.55 5.36 -0.56
N ILE A 196 1.72 6.10 -1.67
CA ILE A 196 2.05 7.54 -1.64
C ILE A 196 0.82 8.45 -1.58
N GLY A 197 -0.39 7.92 -1.54
CA GLY A 197 -1.63 8.70 -1.51
C GLY A 197 -1.92 9.52 -2.77
N CYS A 198 -1.38 9.13 -3.93
CA CYS A 198 -1.47 9.89 -5.17
C CYS A 198 -2.66 9.45 -6.02
N THR A 199 -3.78 10.17 -5.94
CA THR A 199 -4.99 9.88 -6.72
C THR A 199 -4.86 10.29 -8.18
N TYR A 200 -5.63 9.61 -9.04
CA TYR A 200 -5.78 9.99 -10.45
C TYR A 200 -6.68 11.22 -10.59
N ASP A 201 -6.29 12.16 -11.44
CA ASP A 201 -7.10 13.34 -11.75
C ASP A 201 -8.13 13.01 -12.84
N TYR A 202 -9.41 13.09 -12.49
CA TYR A 202 -10.52 12.88 -13.43
C TYR A 202 -10.57 13.87 -14.59
N ASN A 203 -10.04 15.08 -14.40
CA ASN A 203 -10.13 16.15 -15.40
C ASN A 203 -9.15 15.95 -16.57
N LYS A 204 -8.20 15.04 -16.43
CA LYS A 204 -7.21 14.76 -17.47
C LYS A 204 -7.66 13.72 -18.50
N ASP A 205 -8.75 13.00 -18.24
CA ASP A 205 -9.15 11.84 -19.05
C ASP A 205 -10.15 12.17 -20.18
N GLY A 206 -10.53 13.43 -20.39
CA GLY A 206 -11.47 13.79 -21.46
C GLY A 206 -12.84 13.06 -21.34
N ASN A 207 -13.34 12.53 -22.45
CA ASN A 207 -14.57 11.71 -22.50
C ASN A 207 -14.23 10.24 -22.26
N ILE A 208 -14.18 9.79 -21.01
CA ILE A 208 -14.07 8.37 -20.64
C ILE A 208 -15.46 7.72 -20.55
N SER A 209 -15.52 6.42 -20.83
CA SER A 209 -16.75 5.63 -20.70
C SER A 209 -17.24 5.54 -19.25
N PRO A 210 -18.53 5.24 -19.00
CA PRO A 210 -19.04 5.03 -17.65
C PRO A 210 -18.26 3.96 -16.86
N ASP A 211 -17.86 2.88 -17.52
CA ASP A 211 -17.12 1.77 -16.92
C ASP A 211 -15.70 2.19 -16.53
N GLU A 212 -14.98 2.92 -17.39
CA GLU A 212 -13.66 3.47 -17.08
C GLU A 212 -13.73 4.45 -15.91
N LYS A 213 -14.78 5.29 -15.88
CA LYS A 213 -15.02 6.23 -14.78
C LYS A 213 -15.28 5.49 -13.46
N LEU A 214 -16.03 4.39 -13.50
CA LEU A 214 -16.26 3.55 -12.32
C LEU A 214 -14.95 2.94 -11.83
N ILE A 215 -14.15 2.32 -12.71
CA ILE A 215 -12.85 1.73 -12.38
C ILE A 215 -11.91 2.78 -11.77
N LEU A 216 -11.85 3.96 -12.36
CA LEU A 216 -11.03 5.06 -11.83
C LEU A 216 -11.53 5.52 -10.45
N GLY A 217 -12.85 5.53 -10.24
CA GLY A 217 -13.47 5.81 -8.93
C GLY A 217 -13.06 4.80 -7.87
N ILE A 218 -13.09 3.52 -8.22
CA ILE A 218 -12.65 2.42 -7.36
C ILE A 218 -11.16 2.58 -7.00
N LYS A 219 -10.30 2.82 -7.99
CA LYS A 219 -8.87 3.06 -7.76
C LYS A 219 -8.64 4.20 -6.77
N ASN A 220 -9.27 5.36 -6.99
CA ASN A 220 -9.12 6.53 -6.12
C ASN A 220 -9.70 6.31 -4.72
N CYS A 221 -10.79 5.54 -4.59
CA CYS A 221 -11.33 5.17 -3.30
C CYS A 221 -10.33 4.33 -2.49
N LEU A 222 -9.74 3.31 -3.10
CA LEU A 222 -8.77 2.43 -2.43
C LEU A 222 -7.43 3.12 -2.14
N ILE A 223 -6.99 4.07 -2.99
CA ILE A 223 -5.85 4.93 -2.67
C ILE A 223 -6.11 5.68 -1.35
N ARG A 224 -7.29 6.30 -1.21
CA ARG A 224 -7.65 7.02 0.01
C ARG A 224 -7.89 6.10 1.21
N LEU A 225 -8.33 4.88 0.98
CA LEU A 225 -8.53 3.89 2.04
C LEU A 225 -7.20 3.38 2.62
N LEU A 226 -6.10 3.41 1.86
CA LEU A 226 -4.79 3.05 2.36
C LEU A 226 -4.03 4.27 2.93
N ASN A 227 -4.12 5.42 2.28
CA ASN A 227 -3.38 6.62 2.66
C ASN A 227 -4.29 7.86 2.53
N SER A 228 -4.77 8.36 3.65
CA SER A 228 -5.59 9.56 3.72
C SER A 228 -5.26 10.41 4.95
N GLN A 229 -5.72 11.67 4.94
CA GLN A 229 -5.56 12.54 6.09
C GLN A 229 -6.57 12.25 7.22
N THR A 230 -7.66 11.54 6.92
CA THR A 230 -8.75 11.30 7.88
C THR A 230 -8.65 9.90 8.49
N VAL A 231 -9.24 8.91 7.87
CA VAL A 231 -9.28 7.52 8.33
C VAL A 231 -8.86 6.61 7.19
N ASP A 232 -7.90 5.75 7.44
CA ASP A 232 -7.42 4.73 6.52
C ASP A 232 -7.06 3.45 7.30
N VAL A 233 -6.77 2.37 6.59
CA VAL A 233 -6.49 1.06 7.22
C VAL A 233 -5.20 1.06 8.02
N ASP A 234 -4.21 1.89 7.64
CA ASP A 234 -2.98 2.09 8.40
C ASP A 234 -3.29 2.68 9.78
N LYS A 235 -4.04 3.81 9.80
CA LYS A 235 -4.45 4.45 11.07
C LYS A 235 -5.31 3.55 11.94
N LEU A 236 -6.21 2.79 11.35
CA LEU A 236 -7.06 1.87 12.11
C LEU A 236 -6.23 0.81 12.84
N ASP A 237 -5.20 0.24 12.20
CA ASP A 237 -4.33 -0.71 12.88
C ASP A 237 -3.51 -0.06 13.98
N TYR A 238 -2.74 1.00 13.66
CA TYR A 238 -1.82 1.54 14.66
C TYR A 238 -2.54 2.20 15.83
N ILE A 239 -3.68 2.88 15.63
CA ILE A 239 -4.45 3.47 16.74
C ILE A 239 -4.97 2.37 17.67
N THR A 240 -5.53 1.30 17.11
CA THR A 240 -6.03 0.18 17.91
C THR A 240 -4.89 -0.50 18.66
N ARG A 241 -3.76 -0.70 17.99
CA ARG A 241 -2.58 -1.34 18.54
C ARG A 241 -1.93 -0.49 19.64
N ASP A 242 -1.74 0.79 19.39
CA ASP A 242 -1.19 1.74 20.35
C ASP A 242 -2.07 1.84 21.60
N THR A 243 -3.39 1.93 21.44
CA THR A 243 -4.36 1.99 22.53
C THR A 243 -4.26 0.75 23.41
N GLN A 244 -4.29 -0.44 22.81
CA GLN A 244 -4.21 -1.69 23.58
C GLN A 244 -2.85 -1.87 24.26
N MET A 245 -1.76 -1.55 23.58
CA MET A 245 -0.41 -1.73 24.12
C MET A 245 -0.02 -0.69 25.17
N SER A 246 -0.63 0.49 25.14
CA SER A 246 -0.45 1.52 26.19
C SER A 246 -1.37 1.33 27.39
N GLY A 247 -2.39 0.48 27.28
CA GLY A 247 -3.39 0.23 28.31
C GLY A 247 -4.43 1.35 28.45
N PHE A 248 -4.61 2.17 27.43
CA PHE A 248 -5.74 3.09 27.34
C PHE A 248 -6.96 2.28 26.87
N GLU A 249 -8.00 2.25 27.68
CA GLU A 249 -9.33 1.72 27.36
C GLU A 249 -10.22 2.83 26.77
#